data_87293c212207de11a405b6576db3fab9
#
_entry.id   87293c212207de11a405b6576db3fab9
#
_cell.length_a   1.000
_cell.length_b   1.000
_cell.length_c   1.000
_cell.angle_alpha   90.00
_cell.angle_beta   90.00
_cell.angle_gamma   90.00
#
_symmetry.space_group_name_H-M   'P 1'
#
loop_
_entity.id
_entity.type
_entity.pdbx_description
1 polymer ?
#
loop_
_entity_poly.entity_id
_entity_poly.type
_entity_poly.pdbx_seq_one_letter_code
_entity_poly.pdbx_strand_id
1 'polypeptide(L)'
;MANYEEETASTKLAAFIEKNKRFFIAAIVIIICAVIGYIIAASVMNKATAKNLQTLDEIVFELTDKSSDLEEAEVETRRQTAIEKASAYVKKGGITGARANMLCADLTYQQKKYSESAEYWKETAKKAKKSYLAPIAYFNLAACNEELGQADEAAANYKLAADSKDFVMREHAMFSYARVMETKGDYTEASAVYTELNDKYSDSEWANLAKSRLIALKNDGKIQ
;
A
#
# COMPACT_ATOMS: atom_id res chain seq x y z
N MET A 1 37.44 8.20 -66.52
CA MET A 1 36.31 7.66 -65.75
C MET A 1 36.61 7.96 -64.33
N ALA A 2 35.93 8.95 -63.74
CA ALA A 2 36.07 9.29 -62.33
C ALA A 2 35.16 8.35 -61.50
N ASN A 3 35.76 7.51 -60.64
CA ASN A 3 35.02 6.70 -59.65
C ASN A 3 34.43 7.64 -58.59
N TYR A 4 33.15 7.93 -58.67
CA TYR A 4 32.38 8.47 -57.54
C TYR A 4 32.09 7.28 -56.57
N GLU A 5 32.92 7.13 -55.57
CA GLU A 5 32.54 6.30 -54.43
C GLU A 5 31.33 6.95 -53.77
N GLU A 6 30.16 6.30 -53.84
CA GLU A 6 29.00 6.70 -53.07
C GLU A 6 29.38 6.58 -51.58
N GLU A 7 29.57 7.72 -50.92
CA GLU A 7 29.73 7.76 -49.44
C GLU A 7 28.53 7.12 -48.78
N THR A 8 28.71 5.92 -48.28
CA THR A 8 27.65 5.21 -47.54
C THR A 8 27.31 5.97 -46.26
N ALA A 9 26.08 5.81 -45.75
CA ALA A 9 25.63 6.44 -44.50
C ALA A 9 26.58 6.14 -43.31
N SER A 10 27.24 4.98 -43.33
CA SER A 10 28.24 4.57 -42.33
C SER A 10 29.52 5.40 -42.39
N THR A 11 30.02 5.75 -43.59
CA THR A 11 31.21 6.60 -43.76
C THR A 11 30.95 8.04 -43.29
N LYS A 12 29.77 8.59 -43.57
CA LYS A 12 29.37 9.93 -43.09
C LYS A 12 29.24 9.98 -41.57
N LEU A 13 28.68 8.94 -40.98
CA LEU A 13 28.55 8.81 -39.50
C LEU A 13 29.94 8.69 -38.85
N ALA A 14 30.83 7.86 -39.40
CA ALA A 14 32.19 7.72 -38.89
C ALA A 14 32.98 9.05 -38.95
N ALA A 15 32.91 9.79 -40.06
CA ALA A 15 33.54 11.10 -40.19
C ALA A 15 32.95 12.14 -39.20
N PHE A 16 31.63 12.11 -38.97
CA PHE A 16 30.98 12.97 -37.97
C PHE A 16 31.45 12.65 -36.55
N ILE A 17 31.52 11.37 -36.18
CA ILE A 17 32.01 10.95 -34.85
C ILE A 17 33.48 11.35 -34.68
N GLU A 18 34.31 11.13 -35.68
CA GLU A 18 35.73 11.48 -35.62
C GLU A 18 35.95 12.99 -35.47
N LYS A 19 35.23 13.81 -36.25
CA LYS A 19 35.24 15.27 -36.13
C LYS A 19 34.86 15.77 -34.76
N ASN A 20 33.90 15.08 -34.08
CA ASN A 20 33.34 15.49 -32.80
C ASN A 20 33.80 14.59 -31.65
N LYS A 21 34.85 13.78 -31.79
CA LYS A 21 35.27 12.77 -30.83
C LYS A 21 35.46 13.31 -29.39
N ARG A 22 35.99 14.53 -29.27
CA ARG A 22 36.16 15.16 -27.92
C ARG A 22 34.83 15.42 -27.23
N PHE A 23 33.82 15.83 -27.98
CA PHE A 23 32.47 16.03 -27.49
C PHE A 23 31.84 14.69 -27.02
N PHE A 24 31.95 13.64 -27.84
CA PHE A 24 31.44 12.32 -27.49
C PHE A 24 32.16 11.73 -26.29
N ILE A 25 33.47 11.87 -26.18
CA ILE A 25 34.24 11.43 -24.99
C ILE A 25 33.78 12.20 -23.75
N ALA A 26 33.64 13.53 -23.85
CA ALA A 26 33.13 14.33 -22.69
C ALA A 26 31.70 13.92 -22.28
N ALA A 27 30.81 13.68 -23.26
CA ALA A 27 29.46 13.21 -22.98
C ALA A 27 29.45 11.84 -22.28
N ILE A 28 30.28 10.90 -22.75
CA ILE A 28 30.41 9.58 -22.09
C ILE A 28 30.93 9.70 -20.68
N VAL A 29 31.96 10.53 -20.46
CA VAL A 29 32.50 10.77 -19.09
C VAL A 29 31.43 11.35 -18.16
N ILE A 30 30.65 12.33 -18.62
CA ILE A 30 29.53 12.91 -17.85
C ILE A 30 28.50 11.83 -17.49
N ILE A 31 28.12 10.98 -18.44
CA ILE A 31 27.17 9.89 -18.20
C ILE A 31 27.73 8.91 -17.16
N ILE A 32 28.99 8.52 -17.27
CA ILE A 32 29.64 7.61 -16.31
C ILE A 32 29.65 8.23 -14.91
N CYS A 33 30.03 9.50 -14.79
CA CYS A 33 30.03 10.20 -13.50
C CYS A 33 28.61 10.29 -12.90
N ALA A 34 27.59 10.57 -13.73
CA ALA A 34 26.20 10.60 -13.29
C ALA A 34 25.72 9.22 -12.80
N VAL A 35 26.05 8.14 -13.50
CA VAL A 35 25.73 6.77 -13.10
C VAL A 35 26.41 6.39 -11.78
N ILE A 36 27.70 6.69 -11.64
CA ILE A 36 28.44 6.44 -10.39
C ILE A 36 27.82 7.24 -9.23
N GLY A 37 27.52 8.52 -9.43
CA GLY A 37 26.87 9.37 -8.43
C GLY A 37 25.50 8.81 -8.02
N TYR A 38 24.71 8.35 -8.99
CA TYR A 38 23.42 7.70 -8.72
C TYR A 38 23.57 6.42 -7.89
N ILE A 39 24.53 5.54 -8.22
CA ILE A 39 24.78 4.29 -7.48
C ILE A 39 25.16 4.58 -6.04
N ILE A 40 26.05 5.56 -5.80
CA ILE A 40 26.49 5.96 -4.45
C ILE A 40 25.28 6.50 -3.68
N ALA A 41 24.50 7.42 -4.25
CA ALA A 41 23.33 7.99 -3.61
C ALA A 41 22.30 6.91 -3.26
N ALA A 42 22.00 6.01 -4.20
CA ALA A 42 21.08 4.89 -3.98
C ALA A 42 21.58 3.96 -2.85
N SER A 43 22.88 3.66 -2.81
CA SER A 43 23.47 2.83 -1.76
C SER A 43 23.32 3.46 -0.36
N VAL A 44 23.59 4.77 -0.25
CA VAL A 44 23.43 5.51 1.01
C VAL A 44 21.97 5.54 1.46
N MET A 45 21.06 5.82 0.52
CA MET A 45 19.60 5.81 0.79
C MET A 45 19.12 4.43 1.23
N ASN A 46 19.56 3.36 0.58
CA ASN A 46 19.18 1.99 0.94
C ASN A 46 19.68 1.61 2.34
N LYS A 47 20.92 1.97 2.71
CA LYS A 47 21.44 1.75 4.06
C LYS A 47 20.64 2.52 5.12
N ALA A 48 20.31 3.79 4.86
CA ALA A 48 19.49 4.59 5.75
C ALA A 48 18.08 4.00 5.91
N THR A 49 17.48 3.54 4.81
CA THR A 49 16.17 2.87 4.82
C THR A 49 16.22 1.58 5.64
N ALA A 50 17.22 0.72 5.42
CA ALA A 50 17.40 -0.52 6.18
C ALA A 50 17.54 -0.26 7.68
N LYS A 51 18.36 0.72 8.08
CA LYS A 51 18.50 1.12 9.48
C LYS A 51 17.19 1.61 10.08
N ASN A 52 16.44 2.47 9.37
CA ASN A 52 15.16 2.96 9.86
C ASN A 52 14.13 1.83 10.02
N LEU A 53 14.10 0.86 9.07
CA LEU A 53 13.22 -0.30 9.17
C LEU A 53 13.59 -1.19 10.35
N GLN A 54 14.89 -1.43 10.58
CA GLN A 54 15.36 -2.15 11.76
C GLN A 54 14.88 -1.48 13.05
N THR A 55 15.01 -0.16 13.16
CA THR A 55 14.52 0.56 14.35
C THR A 55 12.99 0.42 14.52
N LEU A 56 12.21 0.44 13.43
CA LEU A 56 10.77 0.18 13.51
C LEU A 56 10.49 -1.27 13.97
N ASP A 57 11.26 -2.25 13.52
CA ASP A 57 11.14 -3.63 13.96
C ASP A 57 11.51 -3.78 15.46
N GLU A 58 12.53 -3.06 15.94
CA GLU A 58 12.88 -2.99 17.35
C GLU A 58 11.74 -2.39 18.21
N ILE A 59 11.08 -1.33 17.73
CA ILE A 59 9.89 -0.75 18.40
C ILE A 59 8.76 -1.78 18.50
N VAL A 60 8.49 -2.52 17.43
CA VAL A 60 7.46 -3.58 17.44
C VAL A 60 7.85 -4.70 18.38
N PHE A 61 9.12 -5.10 18.41
CA PHE A 61 9.61 -6.12 19.34
C PHE A 61 9.41 -5.68 20.80
N GLU A 62 9.85 -4.45 21.18
CA GLU A 62 9.65 -3.91 22.52
C GLU A 62 8.16 -3.83 22.93
N LEU A 63 7.28 -3.55 21.96
CA LEU A 63 5.85 -3.52 22.16
C LEU A 63 5.28 -4.91 22.48
N THR A 64 5.76 -5.94 21.78
CA THR A 64 5.14 -7.28 21.77
C THR A 64 5.84 -8.27 22.70
N ASP A 65 7.10 -8.02 23.10
CA ASP A 65 7.86 -8.95 23.94
C ASP A 65 7.14 -9.16 25.29
N LYS A 66 6.74 -10.42 25.54
CA LYS A 66 6.00 -10.85 26.74
C LYS A 66 4.76 -10.00 27.05
N SER A 67 4.11 -9.44 26.04
CA SER A 67 2.94 -8.57 26.24
C SER A 67 1.72 -9.32 26.80
N SER A 68 1.65 -10.65 26.58
CA SER A 68 0.60 -11.51 27.18
C SER A 68 0.63 -11.58 28.71
N ASP A 69 1.78 -11.29 29.31
CA ASP A 69 2.01 -11.42 30.76
C ASP A 69 1.83 -10.08 31.49
N LEU A 70 1.48 -9.01 30.75
CA LEU A 70 1.39 -7.66 31.28
C LEU A 70 -0.03 -7.26 31.65
N GLU A 71 -0.15 -6.40 32.65
CA GLU A 71 -1.38 -5.70 32.94
C GLU A 71 -1.73 -4.69 31.84
N GLU A 72 -3.04 -4.46 31.59
CA GLU A 72 -3.50 -3.57 30.51
C GLU A 72 -2.91 -2.16 30.58
N ALA A 73 -2.68 -1.62 31.78
CA ALA A 73 -2.06 -0.31 31.95
C ALA A 73 -0.61 -0.26 31.46
N GLU A 74 0.13 -1.35 31.60
CA GLU A 74 1.49 -1.45 31.08
C GLU A 74 1.50 -1.63 29.57
N VAL A 75 0.58 -2.43 29.04
CA VAL A 75 0.38 -2.59 27.58
C VAL A 75 0.07 -1.24 26.94
N GLU A 76 -0.83 -0.44 27.58
CA GLU A 76 -1.16 0.89 27.06
C GLU A 76 0.03 1.85 27.13
N THR A 77 0.85 1.78 28.18
CA THR A 77 2.09 2.56 28.28
C THR A 77 3.07 2.19 27.15
N ARG A 78 3.20 0.90 26.84
CA ARG A 78 4.03 0.44 25.70
C ARG A 78 3.47 0.91 24.36
N ARG A 79 2.15 0.88 24.15
CA ARG A 79 1.51 1.41 22.94
C ARG A 79 1.85 2.88 22.75
N GLN A 80 1.68 3.68 23.79
CA GLN A 80 1.98 5.11 23.73
C GLN A 80 3.46 5.37 23.44
N THR A 81 4.37 4.65 24.09
CA THR A 81 5.81 4.73 23.85
C THR A 81 6.18 4.35 22.40
N ALA A 82 5.53 3.30 21.87
CA ALA A 82 5.75 2.87 20.49
C ALA A 82 5.28 3.93 19.49
N ILE A 83 4.13 4.58 19.72
CA ILE A 83 3.63 5.69 18.90
C ILE A 83 4.63 6.86 18.93
N GLU A 84 5.11 7.25 20.09
CA GLU A 84 6.08 8.34 20.24
C GLU A 84 7.37 8.06 19.47
N LYS A 85 7.95 6.86 19.63
CA LYS A 85 9.17 6.44 18.92
C LYS A 85 8.94 6.38 17.41
N ALA A 86 7.82 5.80 16.95
CA ALA A 86 7.50 5.67 15.54
C ALA A 86 7.18 7.01 14.86
N SER A 87 6.68 8.00 15.61
CA SER A 87 6.33 9.33 15.11
C SER A 87 7.49 10.06 14.42
N ALA A 88 8.73 9.79 14.84
CA ALA A 88 9.95 10.33 14.22
C ALA A 88 10.12 9.89 12.75
N TYR A 89 9.43 8.82 12.33
CA TYR A 89 9.55 8.20 11.01
C TYR A 89 8.34 8.43 10.10
N VAL A 90 7.19 8.87 10.62
CA VAL A 90 5.94 9.02 9.83
C VAL A 90 6.08 9.99 8.64
N LYS A 91 6.94 11.00 8.75
CA LYS A 91 7.21 11.96 7.66
C LYS A 91 8.23 11.45 6.65
N LYS A 92 8.94 10.34 6.90
CA LYS A 92 9.87 9.75 5.93
C LYS A 92 9.13 9.33 4.66
N GLY A 93 9.85 9.35 3.54
CA GLY A 93 9.33 8.87 2.25
C GLY A 93 9.34 7.34 2.14
N GLY A 94 8.65 6.82 1.13
CA GLY A 94 8.68 5.40 0.75
C GLY A 94 8.25 4.45 1.86
N ILE A 95 8.88 3.27 1.88
CA ILE A 95 8.51 2.17 2.77
C ILE A 95 8.71 2.48 4.26
N THR A 96 9.72 3.26 4.62
CA THR A 96 9.95 3.66 6.01
C THR A 96 8.77 4.45 6.57
N GLY A 97 8.36 5.51 5.85
CA GLY A 97 7.21 6.30 6.28
C GLY A 97 5.90 5.54 6.21
N ALA A 98 5.72 4.66 5.22
CA ALA A 98 4.53 3.82 5.13
C ALA A 98 4.41 2.89 6.35
N ARG A 99 5.48 2.17 6.72
CA ARG A 99 5.48 1.27 7.87
C ARG A 99 5.34 2.00 9.22
N ALA A 100 5.95 3.19 9.35
CA ALA A 100 5.79 4.00 10.56
C ALA A 100 4.34 4.47 10.74
N ASN A 101 3.71 4.97 9.66
CA ASN A 101 2.29 5.35 9.69
C ASN A 101 1.39 4.13 9.96
N MET A 102 1.66 2.97 9.35
CA MET A 102 0.93 1.73 9.60
C MET A 102 0.97 1.35 11.08
N LEU A 103 2.16 1.37 11.70
CA LEU A 103 2.30 1.06 13.13
C LEU A 103 1.52 2.05 14.00
N CYS A 104 1.64 3.35 13.76
CA CYS A 104 0.87 4.35 14.49
C CYS A 104 -0.64 4.17 14.29
N ALA A 105 -1.08 3.84 13.07
CA ALA A 105 -2.47 3.59 12.74
C ALA A 105 -3.05 2.40 13.52
N ASP A 106 -2.35 1.27 13.54
CA ASP A 106 -2.77 0.08 14.27
C ASP A 106 -2.91 0.37 15.78
N LEU A 107 -1.93 1.07 16.36
CA LEU A 107 -1.92 1.37 17.78
C LEU A 107 -3.00 2.38 18.16
N THR A 108 -3.22 3.42 17.35
CA THR A 108 -4.31 4.39 17.61
C THR A 108 -5.69 3.77 17.40
N TYR A 109 -5.83 2.81 16.47
CA TYR A 109 -7.06 2.02 16.33
C TYR A 109 -7.37 1.21 17.59
N GLN A 110 -6.36 0.51 18.15
CA GLN A 110 -6.50 -0.24 19.42
C GLN A 110 -6.88 0.67 20.60
N GLN A 111 -6.43 1.93 20.57
CA GLN A 111 -6.84 2.96 21.54
C GLN A 111 -8.23 3.55 21.24
N LYS A 112 -8.95 3.06 20.22
CA LYS A 112 -10.24 3.60 19.73
C LYS A 112 -10.16 5.06 19.26
N LYS A 113 -8.98 5.55 18.92
CA LYS A 113 -8.75 6.87 18.32
C LYS A 113 -8.92 6.78 16.80
N TYR A 114 -10.11 6.39 16.34
CA TYR A 114 -10.39 6.03 14.96
C TYR A 114 -10.09 7.14 13.94
N SER A 115 -10.34 8.41 14.31
CA SER A 115 -10.05 9.54 13.44
C SER A 115 -8.54 9.72 13.22
N GLU A 116 -7.74 9.57 14.27
CA GLU A 116 -6.27 9.65 14.18
C GLU A 116 -5.71 8.45 13.40
N SER A 117 -6.22 7.25 13.67
CA SER A 117 -5.88 6.04 12.94
C SER A 117 -6.16 6.18 11.44
N ALA A 118 -7.33 6.72 11.07
CA ALA A 118 -7.70 6.95 9.68
C ALA A 118 -6.70 7.85 8.95
N GLU A 119 -6.22 8.93 9.58
CA GLU A 119 -5.21 9.80 8.97
C GLU A 119 -3.87 9.08 8.76
N TYR A 120 -3.43 8.25 9.72
CA TYR A 120 -2.23 7.44 9.55
C TYR A 120 -2.39 6.39 8.43
N TRP A 121 -3.55 5.71 8.33
CA TRP A 121 -3.82 4.76 7.24
C TRP A 121 -3.84 5.44 5.87
N LYS A 122 -4.43 6.62 5.78
CA LYS A 122 -4.44 7.44 4.57
C LYS A 122 -3.03 7.83 4.11
N GLU A 123 -2.17 8.25 5.04
CA GLU A 123 -0.76 8.52 4.73
C GLU A 123 0.01 7.23 4.36
N THR A 124 -0.32 6.08 4.97
CA THR A 124 0.22 4.78 4.59
C THR A 124 -0.12 4.45 3.14
N ALA A 125 -1.39 4.55 2.74
CA ALA A 125 -1.84 4.30 1.37
C ALA A 125 -1.14 5.21 0.36
N LYS A 126 -0.99 6.49 0.69
CA LYS A 126 -0.32 7.48 -0.15
C LYS A 126 1.17 7.17 -0.37
N LYS A 127 1.89 6.80 0.69
CA LYS A 127 3.33 6.48 0.64
C LYS A 127 3.60 5.13 -0.01
N ALA A 128 2.67 4.19 0.10
CA ALA A 128 2.77 2.82 -0.36
C ALA A 128 2.08 2.53 -1.70
N LYS A 129 1.72 3.54 -2.49
CA LYS A 129 0.85 3.47 -3.69
C LYS A 129 1.15 2.31 -4.66
N LYS A 130 2.42 1.88 -4.75
CA LYS A 130 2.88 0.81 -5.63
C LYS A 130 3.37 -0.43 -4.85
N SER A 131 2.92 -0.58 -3.62
CA SER A 131 3.34 -1.63 -2.71
C SER A 131 2.13 -2.45 -2.27
N TYR A 132 2.37 -3.70 -1.86
CA TYR A 132 1.38 -4.56 -1.22
C TYR A 132 0.74 -3.95 0.05
N LEU A 133 1.35 -2.92 0.63
CA LEU A 133 0.79 -2.20 1.78
C LEU A 133 -0.39 -1.29 1.41
N ALA A 134 -0.53 -0.88 0.14
CA ALA A 134 -1.62 0.02 -0.25
C ALA A 134 -3.02 -0.60 0.00
N PRO A 135 -3.31 -1.83 -0.47
CA PRO A 135 -4.61 -2.44 -0.20
C PRO A 135 -4.83 -2.75 1.28
N ILE A 136 -3.78 -3.07 2.04
CA ILE A 136 -3.86 -3.21 3.51
C ILE A 136 -4.31 -1.88 4.13
N ALA A 137 -3.70 -0.78 3.69
CA ALA A 137 -4.05 0.54 4.21
C ALA A 137 -5.47 0.96 3.84
N TYR A 138 -5.94 0.68 2.63
CA TYR A 138 -7.33 0.94 2.25
C TYR A 138 -8.31 0.12 3.06
N PHE A 139 -8.02 -1.17 3.28
CA PHE A 139 -8.87 -2.04 4.07
C PHE A 139 -9.03 -1.53 5.51
N ASN A 140 -7.94 -1.18 6.17
CA ASN A 140 -7.97 -0.70 7.55
C ASN A 140 -8.51 0.75 7.66
N LEU A 141 -8.27 1.60 6.65
CA LEU A 141 -8.90 2.91 6.56
C LEU A 141 -10.44 2.77 6.46
N ALA A 142 -10.92 1.80 5.68
CA ALA A 142 -12.35 1.50 5.61
C ALA A 142 -12.91 1.07 6.97
N ALA A 143 -12.20 0.24 7.72
CA ALA A 143 -12.60 -0.15 9.07
C ALA A 143 -12.68 1.06 10.03
N CYS A 144 -11.69 1.99 9.95
CA CYS A 144 -11.77 3.24 10.71
C CYS A 144 -13.00 4.07 10.33
N ASN A 145 -13.31 4.16 9.02
CA ASN A 145 -14.46 4.92 8.55
C ASN A 145 -15.80 4.30 9.01
N GLU A 146 -15.88 2.98 9.11
CA GLU A 146 -17.06 2.32 9.70
C GLU A 146 -17.25 2.71 11.17
N GLU A 147 -16.19 2.66 11.97
CA GLU A 147 -16.23 3.06 13.39
C GLU A 147 -16.61 4.54 13.56
N LEU A 148 -16.33 5.37 12.56
CA LEU A 148 -16.69 6.79 12.51
C LEU A 148 -18.09 7.03 11.91
N GLY A 149 -18.80 5.99 11.47
CA GLY A 149 -20.11 6.11 10.81
C GLY A 149 -20.05 6.69 9.39
N GLN A 150 -18.88 6.72 8.77
CA GLN A 150 -18.61 7.25 7.43
C GLN A 150 -18.79 6.14 6.38
N ALA A 151 -20.02 5.72 6.14
CA ALA A 151 -20.31 4.54 5.33
C ALA A 151 -19.90 4.70 3.85
N ASP A 152 -19.96 5.90 3.28
CA ASP A 152 -19.58 6.14 1.89
C ASP A 152 -18.06 5.99 1.71
N GLU A 153 -17.29 6.55 2.61
CA GLU A 153 -15.83 6.45 2.64
C GLU A 153 -15.38 5.00 2.93
N ALA A 154 -16.07 4.32 3.84
CA ALA A 154 -15.81 2.92 4.14
C ALA A 154 -16.01 2.05 2.89
N ALA A 155 -17.15 2.19 2.20
CA ALA A 155 -17.42 1.47 0.95
C ALA A 155 -16.36 1.75 -0.12
N ALA A 156 -16.02 3.02 -0.34
CA ALA A 156 -15.00 3.40 -1.33
C ALA A 156 -13.64 2.75 -1.04
N ASN A 157 -13.21 2.74 0.23
CA ASN A 157 -11.92 2.19 0.61
C ASN A 157 -11.91 0.66 0.61
N TYR A 158 -12.99 -0.03 1.04
CA TYR A 158 -13.10 -1.49 0.86
C TYR A 158 -13.06 -1.89 -0.61
N LYS A 159 -13.73 -1.13 -1.48
CA LYS A 159 -13.67 -1.38 -2.91
C LYS A 159 -12.26 -1.25 -3.47
N LEU A 160 -11.51 -0.21 -3.09
CA LEU A 160 -10.10 -0.05 -3.49
C LEU A 160 -9.23 -1.23 -3.04
N ALA A 161 -9.46 -1.77 -1.85
CA ALA A 161 -8.78 -2.96 -1.36
C ALA A 161 -9.19 -4.21 -2.16
N ALA A 162 -10.48 -4.41 -2.41
CA ALA A 162 -11.04 -5.53 -3.17
C ALA A 162 -10.59 -5.54 -4.64
N ASP A 163 -10.41 -4.38 -5.26
CA ASP A 163 -9.96 -4.25 -6.65
C ASP A 163 -8.46 -4.59 -6.82
N SER A 164 -7.69 -4.67 -5.71
CA SER A 164 -6.29 -5.04 -5.75
C SER A 164 -6.11 -6.55 -5.94
N LYS A 165 -5.57 -6.96 -7.11
CA LYS A 165 -5.44 -8.37 -7.49
C LYS A 165 -4.53 -9.19 -6.57
N ASP A 166 -3.52 -8.56 -6.00
CA ASP A 166 -2.51 -9.20 -5.16
C ASP A 166 -2.81 -9.09 -3.66
N PHE A 167 -4.01 -8.62 -3.30
CA PHE A 167 -4.39 -8.47 -1.91
C PHE A 167 -4.84 -9.79 -1.31
N VAL A 168 -4.11 -10.30 -0.33
CA VAL A 168 -4.38 -11.60 0.30
C VAL A 168 -5.77 -11.66 0.96
N MET A 169 -6.27 -10.54 1.50
CA MET A 169 -7.60 -10.44 2.11
C MET A 169 -8.65 -9.87 1.14
N ARG A 170 -8.49 -10.08 -0.15
CA ARG A 170 -9.39 -9.54 -1.19
C ARG A 170 -10.82 -9.98 -0.97
N GLU A 171 -11.04 -11.23 -0.67
CA GLU A 171 -12.37 -11.81 -0.44
C GLU A 171 -13.04 -11.19 0.79
N HIS A 172 -12.28 -10.96 1.85
CA HIS A 172 -12.75 -10.21 3.02
C HIS A 172 -13.11 -8.78 2.66
N ALA A 173 -12.30 -8.10 1.86
CA ALA A 173 -12.60 -6.74 1.40
C ALA A 173 -13.87 -6.68 0.54
N MET A 174 -14.08 -7.64 -0.36
CA MET A 174 -15.31 -7.77 -1.14
C MET A 174 -16.52 -7.97 -0.24
N PHE A 175 -16.44 -8.89 0.72
CA PHE A 175 -17.51 -9.12 1.68
C PHE A 175 -17.85 -7.87 2.50
N SER A 176 -16.82 -7.19 3.02
CA SER A 176 -16.98 -5.97 3.81
C SER A 176 -17.61 -4.83 2.99
N TYR A 177 -17.19 -4.67 1.73
CA TYR A 177 -17.80 -3.72 0.79
C TYR A 177 -19.30 -4.01 0.63
N ALA A 178 -19.64 -5.26 0.30
CA ALA A 178 -21.06 -5.66 0.12
C ALA A 178 -21.88 -5.45 1.39
N ARG A 179 -21.33 -5.76 2.56
CA ARG A 179 -21.98 -5.55 3.85
C ARG A 179 -22.24 -4.06 4.13
N VAL A 180 -21.31 -3.18 3.79
CA VAL A 180 -21.50 -1.73 3.93
C VAL A 180 -22.59 -1.26 2.96
N MET A 181 -22.62 -1.75 1.70
CA MET A 181 -23.66 -1.42 0.73
C MET A 181 -25.04 -1.91 1.20
N GLU A 182 -25.09 -3.11 1.80
CA GLU A 182 -26.31 -3.63 2.43
C GLU A 182 -26.80 -2.72 3.57
N THR A 183 -25.91 -2.27 4.45
CA THR A 183 -26.22 -1.36 5.57
C THR A 183 -26.75 -0.02 5.06
N LYS A 184 -26.26 0.46 3.89
CA LYS A 184 -26.75 1.66 3.22
C LYS A 184 -28.10 1.46 2.53
N GLY A 185 -28.59 0.22 2.44
CA GLY A 185 -29.82 -0.14 1.73
C GLY A 185 -29.66 -0.33 0.22
N ASP A 186 -28.43 -0.31 -0.29
CA ASP A 186 -28.14 -0.65 -1.69
C ASP A 186 -28.04 -2.17 -1.86
N TYR A 187 -29.20 -2.83 -1.76
CA TYR A 187 -29.30 -4.28 -1.85
C TYR A 187 -28.94 -4.82 -3.24
N THR A 188 -29.06 -3.99 -4.28
CA THR A 188 -28.70 -4.36 -5.66
C THR A 188 -27.19 -4.55 -5.77
N GLU A 189 -26.41 -3.56 -5.36
CA GLU A 189 -24.95 -3.66 -5.38
C GLU A 189 -24.45 -4.72 -4.39
N ALA A 190 -25.01 -4.76 -3.16
CA ALA A 190 -24.64 -5.75 -2.16
C ALA A 190 -24.82 -7.17 -2.69
N SER A 191 -25.98 -7.50 -3.26
CA SER A 191 -26.26 -8.83 -3.79
C SER A 191 -25.41 -9.20 -5.00
N ALA A 192 -25.09 -8.24 -5.86
CA ALA A 192 -24.21 -8.47 -6.99
C ALA A 192 -22.79 -8.87 -6.52
N VAL A 193 -22.22 -8.16 -5.52
CA VAL A 193 -20.90 -8.47 -4.98
C VAL A 193 -20.90 -9.78 -4.19
N TYR A 194 -21.93 -10.07 -3.40
CA TYR A 194 -22.05 -11.35 -2.70
C TYR A 194 -22.14 -12.53 -3.69
N THR A 195 -22.84 -12.35 -4.82
CA THR A 195 -22.92 -13.37 -5.88
C THR A 195 -21.58 -13.56 -6.54
N GLU A 196 -20.89 -12.47 -6.91
CA GLU A 196 -19.53 -12.54 -7.46
C GLU A 196 -18.56 -13.27 -6.54
N LEU A 197 -18.63 -12.99 -5.24
CA LEU A 197 -17.79 -13.63 -4.23
C LEU A 197 -18.06 -15.15 -4.16
N ASN A 198 -19.35 -15.55 -4.16
CA ASN A 198 -19.72 -16.95 -4.16
C ASN A 198 -19.29 -17.69 -5.44
N ASP A 199 -19.41 -17.05 -6.61
CA ASP A 199 -19.11 -17.67 -7.90
C ASP A 199 -17.61 -17.81 -8.16
N LYS A 200 -16.82 -16.82 -7.74
CA LYS A 200 -15.37 -16.80 -7.99
C LYS A 200 -14.52 -17.44 -6.90
N TYR A 201 -15.04 -17.51 -5.67
CA TYR A 201 -14.30 -17.94 -4.48
C TYR A 201 -15.10 -18.93 -3.63
N SER A 202 -15.74 -19.91 -4.27
CA SER A 202 -16.70 -20.85 -3.65
C SER A 202 -16.17 -21.58 -2.40
N ASP A 203 -14.85 -21.78 -2.30
CA ASP A 203 -14.20 -22.49 -1.20
C ASP A 203 -13.81 -21.54 -0.03
N SER A 204 -14.05 -20.24 -0.17
CA SER A 204 -13.73 -19.24 0.83
C SER A 204 -14.78 -19.19 1.94
N GLU A 205 -14.33 -18.95 3.17
CA GLU A 205 -15.23 -18.67 4.29
C GLU A 205 -16.09 -17.42 4.02
N TRP A 206 -15.55 -16.43 3.33
CA TRP A 206 -16.26 -15.20 2.97
C TRP A 206 -17.35 -15.46 1.93
N ALA A 207 -17.14 -16.41 1.01
CA ALA A 207 -18.17 -16.83 0.08
C ALA A 207 -19.33 -17.56 0.81
N ASN A 208 -19.02 -18.39 1.81
CA ASN A 208 -20.06 -19.02 2.63
C ASN A 208 -20.89 -17.98 3.41
N LEU A 209 -20.24 -16.96 3.96
CA LEU A 209 -20.94 -15.85 4.61
C LEU A 209 -21.78 -15.05 3.60
N ALA A 210 -21.25 -14.75 2.42
CA ALA A 210 -21.97 -14.06 1.34
C ALA A 210 -23.23 -14.83 0.91
N LYS A 211 -23.12 -16.15 0.77
CA LYS A 211 -24.27 -17.02 0.46
C LYS A 211 -25.35 -16.92 1.54
N SER A 212 -24.94 -16.90 2.82
CA SER A 212 -25.87 -16.76 3.93
C SER A 212 -26.58 -15.38 3.91
N ARG A 213 -25.85 -14.32 3.54
CA ARG A 213 -26.44 -12.97 3.38
C ARG A 213 -27.44 -12.91 2.22
N LEU A 214 -27.11 -13.52 1.06
CA LEU A 214 -28.02 -13.61 -0.08
C LEU A 214 -29.34 -14.29 0.29
N ILE A 215 -29.28 -15.41 1.04
CA ILE A 215 -30.48 -16.12 1.51
C ILE A 215 -31.30 -15.21 2.44
N ALA A 216 -30.66 -14.50 3.37
CA ALA A 216 -31.34 -13.58 4.27
C ALA A 216 -32.02 -12.43 3.51
N LEU A 217 -31.31 -11.77 2.59
CA LEU A 217 -31.85 -10.69 1.77
C LEU A 217 -33.04 -11.14 0.92
N LYS A 218 -33.01 -12.38 0.39
CA LYS A 218 -34.13 -12.95 -0.35
C LYS A 218 -35.33 -13.22 0.56
N ASN A 219 -35.14 -13.80 1.72
CA ASN A 219 -36.19 -14.07 2.69
C ASN A 219 -36.86 -12.77 3.19
N ASP A 220 -36.07 -11.69 3.33
CA ASP A 220 -36.56 -10.37 3.72
C ASP A 220 -37.21 -9.60 2.56
N GLY A 221 -37.28 -10.19 1.35
CA GLY A 221 -37.85 -9.55 0.15
C GLY A 221 -37.08 -8.34 -0.34
N LYS A 222 -35.78 -8.25 0.00
CA LYS A 222 -34.88 -7.16 -0.41
C LYS A 222 -34.30 -7.37 -1.80
N ILE A 223 -34.22 -8.64 -2.22
CA ILE A 223 -33.78 -9.09 -3.55
C ILE A 223 -34.72 -10.20 -4.07
N GLN A 224 -34.68 -10.44 -5.38
CA GLN A 224 -35.47 -11.50 -6.04
C GLN A 224 -34.79 -12.87 -6.01
#